data_a4e5b47f30cf40b90dad8720d74f96f3
#
_entry.id   a4e5b47f30cf40b90dad8720d74f96f3
#
_cell.length_a   1.000
_cell.length_b   1.000
_cell.length_c   1.000
_cell.angle_alpha   90.00
_cell.angle_beta   90.00
_cell.angle_gamma   90.00
#
_symmetry.space_group_name_H-M   'P 1'
#
loop_
_entity.id
_entity.type
_entity.pdbx_description
1 polymer ?
#
loop_
_entity_poly.entity_id
_entity_poly.type
_entity_poly.pdbx_seq_one_letter_code
_entity_poly.pdbx_strand_id
1 'polypeptide(L)'
;MRPLLAFLSDGQDRSVQTIRETLAQQFGLTEEELAERLPSDRDLLYRNRVGWALSHLKGAAVVESPRRAVYRITERGTRLLRDTPETDRVDLRLLSAFAEYRQFRSQDGADGTSTTTTAPEVAETTAGTPHERMASAWHELRAALAVDVLDRVREQTPLFFERVVLEVLRAIGYGGSREDAAERLGRSGDGGVDGVIREDKLGLDLIYVQAKRWANTVGRPDIQQFVGALRGRASKGVFITTSVFSREAREFAGGMNPRVILVDGKQLAELMIDHDVGVTVETTYRIRRVDLDYFGVEDAPASEPATRQPNDNDS
;
A
#
# COMPACT_ATOMS: atom_id res chain seq x y z
N MET A 1 8.93 15.48 -16.30
CA MET A 1 9.69 16.62 -15.75
C MET A 1 9.59 17.89 -16.62
N ARG A 2 9.47 17.80 -17.97
CA ARG A 2 9.34 18.97 -18.85
C ARG A 2 8.24 19.98 -18.46
N PRO A 3 6.97 19.60 -18.15
CA PRO A 3 5.94 20.56 -17.75
C PRO A 3 6.30 21.37 -16.51
N LEU A 4 7.00 20.75 -15.56
CA LEU A 4 7.49 21.41 -14.35
C LEU A 4 8.56 22.46 -14.69
N LEU A 5 9.54 22.13 -15.56
CA LEU A 5 10.53 23.08 -16.02
C LEU A 5 9.90 24.23 -16.83
N ALA A 6 8.92 23.93 -17.68
CA ALA A 6 8.18 24.93 -18.44
C ALA A 6 7.44 25.91 -17.52
N PHE A 7 6.82 25.42 -16.44
CA PHE A 7 6.17 26.26 -15.44
C PHE A 7 7.16 27.19 -14.71
N LEU A 8 8.38 26.74 -14.47
CA LEU A 8 9.43 27.53 -13.82
C LEU A 8 10.22 28.43 -14.80
N SER A 9 9.93 28.40 -16.11
CA SER A 9 10.74 29.07 -17.15
C SER A 9 10.81 30.59 -17.07
N ASP A 10 9.85 31.20 -16.30
CA ASP A 10 9.86 32.65 -16.04
C ASP A 10 10.93 33.09 -15.01
N GLY A 11 11.66 32.13 -14.42
CA GLY A 11 12.73 32.42 -13.48
C GLY A 11 12.25 32.89 -12.09
N GLN A 12 10.95 32.85 -11.80
CA GLN A 12 10.39 33.28 -10.53
C GLN A 12 10.51 32.18 -9.46
N ASP A 13 10.65 32.60 -8.21
CA ASP A 13 10.59 31.73 -7.07
C ASP A 13 9.17 31.17 -6.89
N ARG A 14 9.01 29.85 -6.94
CA ARG A 14 7.71 29.16 -6.80
C ARG A 14 7.71 28.19 -5.64
N SER A 15 6.68 28.26 -4.79
CA SER A 15 6.50 27.27 -3.73
C SER A 15 6.16 25.89 -4.31
N VAL A 16 6.54 24.83 -3.61
CA VAL A 16 6.17 23.45 -3.99
C VAL A 16 4.65 23.27 -4.07
N GLN A 17 3.91 24.01 -3.24
CA GLN A 17 2.45 23.98 -3.27
C GLN A 17 1.91 24.60 -4.57
N THR A 18 2.39 25.79 -4.94
CA THR A 18 2.01 26.45 -6.20
C THR A 18 2.35 25.59 -7.41
N ILE A 19 3.54 24.93 -7.40
CA ILE A 19 3.94 24.00 -8.46
C ILE A 19 2.93 22.84 -8.57
N ARG A 20 2.55 22.23 -7.45
CA ARG A 20 1.57 21.13 -7.42
C ARG A 20 0.21 21.56 -7.93
N GLU A 21 -0.32 22.67 -7.46
CA GLU A 21 -1.62 23.19 -7.86
C GLU A 21 -1.68 23.52 -9.36
N THR A 22 -0.66 24.21 -9.88
CA THR A 22 -0.59 24.55 -11.30
C THR A 22 -0.46 23.33 -12.19
N LEU A 23 0.40 22.38 -11.84
CA LEU A 23 0.55 21.15 -12.61
C LEU A 23 -0.70 20.28 -12.55
N ALA A 24 -1.40 20.21 -11.41
CA ALA A 24 -2.67 19.50 -11.31
C ALA A 24 -3.72 20.07 -12.26
N GLN A 25 -3.83 21.40 -12.32
CA GLN A 25 -4.71 22.10 -13.27
C GLN A 25 -4.29 21.86 -14.73
N GLN A 26 -3.00 21.96 -15.01
CA GLN A 26 -2.46 21.77 -16.38
C GLN A 26 -2.72 20.36 -16.91
N PHE A 27 -2.66 19.34 -16.03
CA PHE A 27 -2.94 17.95 -16.39
C PHE A 27 -4.42 17.58 -16.30
N GLY A 28 -5.27 18.49 -15.81
CA GLY A 28 -6.71 18.25 -15.65
C GLY A 28 -7.01 17.12 -14.67
N LEU A 29 -6.20 16.97 -13.60
CA LEU A 29 -6.36 15.89 -12.64
C LEU A 29 -7.66 16.05 -11.86
N THR A 30 -8.42 14.96 -11.73
CA THR A 30 -9.65 14.90 -10.95
C THR A 30 -9.36 14.87 -9.44
N GLU A 31 -10.38 15.15 -8.62
CA GLU A 31 -10.25 15.05 -7.16
C GLU A 31 -9.88 13.62 -6.71
N GLU A 32 -10.39 12.60 -7.41
CA GLU A 32 -10.07 11.19 -7.14
C GLU A 32 -8.59 10.90 -7.42
N GLU A 33 -8.05 11.35 -8.56
CA GLU A 33 -6.64 11.19 -8.91
C GLU A 33 -5.71 11.97 -7.96
N LEU A 34 -6.14 13.14 -7.49
CA LEU A 34 -5.39 13.93 -6.50
C LEU A 34 -5.42 13.30 -5.10
N ALA A 35 -6.48 12.55 -4.77
CA ALA A 35 -6.63 11.83 -3.52
C ALA A 35 -5.98 10.44 -3.55
N GLU A 36 -5.53 9.95 -4.72
CA GLU A 36 -4.88 8.66 -4.85
C GLU A 36 -3.63 8.59 -3.98
N ARG A 37 -3.56 7.53 -3.15
CA ARG A 37 -2.47 7.32 -2.20
C ARG A 37 -1.45 6.33 -2.72
N LEU A 38 -0.22 6.47 -2.23
CA LEU A 38 0.77 5.39 -2.37
C LEU A 38 0.27 4.14 -1.63
N PRO A 39 0.69 2.93 -2.06
CA PRO A 39 0.37 1.68 -1.36
C PRO A 39 0.78 1.67 0.12
N SER A 40 1.74 2.51 0.51
CA SER A 40 2.13 2.73 1.92
C SER A 40 1.12 3.57 2.71
N ASP A 41 0.10 4.10 2.09
CA ASP A 41 -0.94 5.01 2.63
C ASP A 41 -0.40 6.28 3.34
N ARG A 42 0.89 6.58 3.21
CA ARG A 42 1.57 7.67 3.94
C ARG A 42 1.68 8.98 3.17
N ASP A 43 1.49 8.96 1.85
CA ASP A 43 1.54 10.15 1.00
C ASP A 43 0.66 9.97 -0.24
N LEU A 44 0.31 11.09 -0.87
CA LEU A 44 -0.45 11.10 -2.10
C LEU A 44 0.50 10.80 -3.29
N LEU A 45 0.06 9.93 -4.19
CA LEU A 45 0.80 9.51 -5.37
C LEU A 45 1.29 10.71 -6.21
N TYR A 46 0.38 11.65 -6.48
CA TYR A 46 0.70 12.86 -7.22
C TYR A 46 1.77 13.71 -6.53
N ARG A 47 1.65 13.93 -5.20
CA ARG A 47 2.65 14.68 -4.42
C ARG A 47 4.02 14.04 -4.45
N ASN A 48 4.05 12.71 -4.36
CA ASN A 48 5.29 11.94 -4.47
C ASN A 48 5.94 12.11 -5.84
N ARG A 49 5.18 12.00 -6.94
CA ARG A 49 5.67 12.19 -8.31
C ARG A 49 6.26 13.57 -8.53
N VAL A 50 5.60 14.63 -8.07
CA VAL A 50 6.13 16.01 -8.18
C VAL A 50 7.39 16.19 -7.32
N GLY A 51 7.38 15.70 -6.08
CA GLY A 51 8.55 15.76 -5.20
C GLY A 51 9.75 15.04 -5.78
N TRP A 52 9.55 13.85 -6.34
CA TRP A 52 10.59 13.07 -7.00
C TRP A 52 11.15 13.79 -8.23
N ALA A 53 10.30 14.37 -9.07
CA ALA A 53 10.72 15.16 -10.21
C ALA A 53 11.60 16.37 -9.80
N LEU A 54 11.18 17.12 -8.76
CA LEU A 54 11.95 18.24 -8.21
C LEU A 54 13.31 17.80 -7.67
N SER A 55 13.39 16.67 -6.97
CA SER A 55 14.63 16.10 -6.44
C SER A 55 15.63 15.80 -7.55
N HIS A 56 15.21 15.14 -8.63
CA HIS A 56 16.06 14.81 -9.75
C HIS A 56 16.49 16.04 -10.56
N LEU A 57 15.59 16.99 -10.79
CA LEU A 57 15.93 18.24 -11.46
C LEU A 57 16.92 19.08 -10.65
N LYS A 58 16.79 19.08 -9.31
CA LYS A 58 17.75 19.71 -8.41
C LYS A 58 19.09 18.98 -8.45
N GLY A 59 19.10 17.65 -8.41
CA GLY A 59 20.31 16.83 -8.51
C GLY A 59 21.08 17.07 -9.82
N ALA A 60 20.38 17.41 -10.91
CA ALA A 60 20.99 17.79 -12.19
C ALA A 60 21.37 19.29 -12.28
N ALA A 61 21.16 20.06 -11.22
CA ALA A 61 21.36 21.51 -11.14
C ALA A 61 20.62 22.30 -12.25
N VAL A 62 19.49 21.78 -12.74
CA VAL A 62 18.60 22.47 -13.69
C VAL A 62 17.49 23.25 -12.97
N VAL A 63 17.26 22.92 -11.71
CA VAL A 63 16.42 23.64 -10.76
C VAL A 63 17.22 23.84 -9.48
N GLU A 64 17.08 24.98 -8.84
CA GLU A 64 17.66 25.27 -7.53
C GLU A 64 16.56 25.52 -6.49
N SER A 65 16.93 25.44 -5.20
CA SER A 65 16.02 25.74 -4.10
C SER A 65 16.61 26.88 -3.28
N PRO A 66 16.27 28.15 -3.58
CA PRO A 66 16.80 29.31 -2.88
C PRO A 66 16.48 29.32 -1.37
N ARG A 67 15.33 28.77 -1.02
CA ARG A 67 14.88 28.57 0.36
C ARG A 67 14.01 27.31 0.47
N ARG A 68 13.70 26.87 1.66
CA ARG A 68 12.91 25.68 1.92
C ARG A 68 11.58 25.68 1.15
N ALA A 69 11.31 24.56 0.45
CA ALA A 69 10.08 24.34 -0.32
C ALA A 69 9.81 25.39 -1.44
N VAL A 70 10.84 26.14 -1.85
CA VAL A 70 10.77 27.09 -2.96
C VAL A 70 11.79 26.68 -4.02
N TYR A 71 11.37 26.71 -5.26
CA TYR A 71 12.16 26.26 -6.40
C TYR A 71 12.16 27.32 -7.51
N ARG A 72 13.28 27.38 -8.21
CA ARG A 72 13.51 28.27 -9.35
C ARG A 72 14.32 27.55 -10.41
N ILE A 73 14.07 27.82 -11.67
CA ILE A 73 14.88 27.31 -12.79
C ILE A 73 16.25 27.98 -12.80
N THR A 74 17.29 27.23 -13.13
CA THR A 74 18.64 27.77 -13.34
C THR A 74 18.87 28.13 -14.82
N GLU A 75 19.96 28.84 -15.13
CA GLU A 75 20.37 29.05 -16.52
C GLU A 75 20.56 27.74 -17.29
N ARG A 76 21.05 26.69 -16.60
CA ARG A 76 21.18 25.35 -17.16
C ARG A 76 19.81 24.76 -17.50
N GLY A 77 18.84 24.92 -16.61
CA GLY A 77 17.46 24.48 -16.84
C GLY A 77 16.81 25.19 -18.01
N THR A 78 17.02 26.50 -18.11
CA THR A 78 16.51 27.30 -19.23
C THR A 78 17.12 26.86 -20.56
N ARG A 79 18.43 26.59 -20.59
CA ARG A 79 19.11 26.03 -21.78
C ARG A 79 18.56 24.66 -22.14
N LEU A 80 18.46 23.76 -21.16
CA LEU A 80 17.92 22.42 -21.36
C LEU A 80 16.50 22.46 -21.95
N LEU A 81 15.66 23.34 -21.45
CA LEU A 81 14.27 23.49 -21.93
C LEU A 81 14.21 23.99 -23.36
N ARG A 82 15.09 24.96 -23.73
CA ARG A 82 15.20 25.51 -25.09
C ARG A 82 15.76 24.50 -26.08
N ASP A 83 16.78 23.75 -25.66
CA ASP A 83 17.51 22.82 -26.53
C ASP A 83 16.79 21.48 -26.71
N THR A 84 15.76 21.20 -25.86
CA THR A 84 14.92 20.01 -25.96
C THR A 84 13.62 20.33 -26.69
N PRO A 85 13.30 19.68 -27.82
CA PRO A 85 12.04 19.89 -28.54
C PRO A 85 10.80 19.73 -27.65
N GLU A 86 9.70 20.42 -28.00
CA GLU A 86 8.47 20.33 -27.18
C GLU A 86 7.86 18.93 -27.12
N THR A 87 8.11 18.14 -28.14
CA THR A 87 7.68 16.73 -28.24
C THR A 87 8.49 15.78 -27.37
N ASP A 88 9.69 16.19 -26.95
CA ASP A 88 10.62 15.32 -26.24
C ASP A 88 10.43 15.39 -24.72
N ARG A 89 10.66 14.27 -24.07
CA ARG A 89 10.55 14.15 -22.61
C ARG A 89 11.87 14.54 -21.95
N VAL A 90 11.79 15.33 -20.88
CA VAL A 90 12.90 15.48 -19.94
C VAL A 90 12.79 14.32 -18.95
N ASP A 91 13.61 13.30 -19.15
CA ASP A 91 13.66 12.07 -18.36
C ASP A 91 15.01 11.91 -17.64
N LEU A 92 15.18 10.80 -16.91
CA LEU A 92 16.39 10.50 -16.16
C LEU A 92 17.60 10.25 -17.06
N ARG A 93 17.37 9.77 -18.27
CA ARG A 93 18.42 9.51 -19.27
C ARG A 93 19.03 10.82 -19.73
N LEU A 94 18.19 11.81 -20.04
CA LEU A 94 18.65 13.14 -20.42
C LEU A 94 19.41 13.81 -19.27
N LEU A 95 18.91 13.68 -18.02
CA LEU A 95 19.60 14.22 -16.84
C LEU A 95 20.93 13.53 -16.57
N SER A 96 21.10 12.26 -16.91
CA SER A 96 22.36 11.52 -16.72
C SER A 96 23.53 12.03 -17.56
N ALA A 97 23.26 12.88 -18.57
CA ALA A 97 24.31 13.59 -19.31
C ALA A 97 25.08 14.59 -18.42
N PHE A 98 24.46 15.11 -17.36
CA PHE A 98 25.09 16.06 -16.44
C PHE A 98 25.96 15.36 -15.38
N ALA A 99 27.18 15.88 -15.16
CA ALA A 99 28.13 15.31 -14.21
C ALA A 99 27.60 15.35 -12.77
N GLU A 100 26.96 16.45 -12.38
CA GLU A 100 26.36 16.64 -11.05
C GLU A 100 25.27 15.63 -10.79
N TYR A 101 24.47 15.31 -11.80
CA TYR A 101 23.42 14.30 -11.67
C TYR A 101 23.99 12.89 -11.51
N ARG A 102 25.08 12.56 -12.21
CA ARG A 102 25.78 11.30 -12.01
C ARG A 102 26.36 11.19 -10.60
N GLN A 103 26.93 12.29 -10.09
CA GLN A 103 27.43 12.35 -8.72
C GLN A 103 26.29 12.24 -7.69
N PHE A 104 25.17 12.92 -7.90
CA PHE A 104 23.96 12.79 -7.07
C PHE A 104 23.49 11.32 -7.01
N ARG A 105 23.43 10.63 -8.15
CA ARG A 105 23.04 9.22 -8.19
C ARG A 105 24.06 8.27 -7.56
N SER A 106 25.36 8.56 -7.63
CA SER A 106 26.38 7.73 -7.00
C SER A 106 26.43 7.89 -5.47
N GLN A 107 26.04 9.05 -4.96
CA GLN A 107 25.90 9.27 -3.50
C GLN A 107 24.67 8.55 -2.91
N ASP A 108 23.59 8.42 -3.67
CA ASP A 108 22.41 7.63 -3.27
C ASP A 108 22.67 6.11 -3.28
N GLY A 109 23.75 5.65 -3.95
CA GLY A 109 24.11 4.23 -4.08
C GLY A 109 25.29 3.75 -3.22
N ALA A 110 25.87 4.59 -2.38
CA ALA A 110 27.07 4.27 -1.62
C ALA A 110 26.77 3.65 -0.24
N ASP A 111 26.08 2.49 -0.22
CA ASP A 111 26.24 1.53 0.86
C ASP A 111 26.01 0.12 0.30
N GLY A 112 27.05 -0.48 -0.28
CA GLY A 112 27.03 -1.86 -0.77
C GLY A 112 28.03 -2.14 -1.88
N THR A 113 29.28 -2.44 -1.51
CA THR A 113 30.27 -3.26 -2.22
C THR A 113 30.54 -2.95 -3.70
N SER A 114 31.67 -2.27 -3.91
CA SER A 114 32.36 -2.17 -5.20
C SER A 114 32.61 -3.55 -5.80
N THR A 115 31.94 -3.86 -6.90
CA THR A 115 32.47 -4.80 -7.88
C THR A 115 32.36 -4.12 -9.24
N THR A 116 33.52 -3.84 -9.81
CA THR A 116 33.72 -3.36 -11.18
C THR A 116 33.13 -4.38 -12.13
N THR A 117 31.99 -4.06 -12.71
CA THR A 117 31.46 -4.79 -13.85
C THR A 117 30.84 -3.77 -14.80
N THR A 118 31.30 -3.85 -16.06
CA THR A 118 30.83 -3.23 -17.30
C THR A 118 29.38 -2.78 -17.21
N ALA A 119 29.11 -1.51 -17.55
CA ALA A 119 27.78 -0.91 -17.54
C ALA A 119 26.72 -1.86 -18.11
N PRO A 120 25.70 -2.24 -17.34
CA PRO A 120 24.55 -2.88 -17.94
C PRO A 120 23.83 -1.79 -18.77
N GLU A 121 23.61 -2.11 -20.01
CA GLU A 121 22.64 -1.49 -20.89
C GLU A 121 21.41 -1.11 -20.08
N VAL A 122 21.06 0.19 -20.13
CA VAL A 122 19.93 0.76 -19.37
C VAL A 122 18.69 -0.02 -19.75
N ALA A 123 18.31 -0.98 -18.92
CA ALA A 123 17.03 -1.64 -19.05
C ALA A 123 15.94 -0.56 -19.13
N GLU A 124 15.09 -0.73 -20.10
CA GLU A 124 13.95 0.12 -20.45
C GLU A 124 13.31 0.73 -19.22
N THR A 125 13.08 2.03 -19.31
CA THR A 125 12.42 2.86 -18.32
C THR A 125 11.20 2.16 -17.74
N THR A 126 11.36 1.48 -16.61
CA THR A 126 10.22 1.07 -15.80
C THR A 126 9.50 2.35 -15.39
N ALA A 127 8.30 2.55 -15.94
CA ALA A 127 7.48 3.70 -15.65
C ALA A 127 7.19 3.74 -14.14
N GLY A 128 7.49 4.87 -13.48
CA GLY A 128 7.18 5.09 -12.07
C GLY A 128 8.35 5.54 -11.21
N THR A 129 8.00 6.13 -10.07
CA THR A 129 8.96 6.51 -9.03
C THR A 129 9.52 5.27 -8.31
N PRO A 130 10.64 5.36 -7.58
CA PRO A 130 11.14 4.25 -6.77
C PRO A 130 10.10 3.68 -5.81
N HIS A 131 9.24 4.52 -5.22
CA HIS A 131 8.15 4.07 -4.35
C HIS A 131 7.11 3.26 -5.09
N GLU A 132 6.71 3.68 -6.30
CA GLU A 132 5.77 2.94 -7.13
C GLU A 132 6.35 1.59 -7.56
N ARG A 133 7.63 1.54 -7.94
CA ARG A 133 8.32 0.29 -8.28
C ARG A 133 8.42 -0.68 -7.09
N MET A 134 8.73 -0.16 -5.90
CA MET A 134 8.74 -0.98 -4.69
C MET A 134 7.35 -1.53 -4.38
N ALA A 135 6.32 -0.69 -4.51
CA ALA A 135 4.94 -1.12 -4.31
C ALA A 135 4.53 -2.21 -5.31
N SER A 136 4.84 -2.01 -6.59
CA SER A 136 4.57 -3.02 -7.63
C SER A 136 5.28 -4.33 -7.34
N ALA A 137 6.59 -4.27 -7.05
CA ALA A 137 7.39 -5.46 -6.72
C ALA A 137 6.86 -6.17 -5.46
N TRP A 138 6.44 -5.42 -4.44
CA TRP A 138 5.82 -6.00 -3.24
C TRP A 138 4.50 -6.71 -3.55
N HIS A 139 3.64 -6.11 -4.39
CA HIS A 139 2.40 -6.74 -4.82
C HIS A 139 2.65 -8.01 -5.63
N GLU A 140 3.66 -8.01 -6.50
CA GLU A 140 4.06 -9.19 -7.29
C GLU A 140 4.55 -10.33 -6.37
N LEU A 141 5.46 -10.02 -5.43
CA LEU A 141 5.95 -10.99 -4.45
C LEU A 141 4.82 -11.56 -3.59
N ARG A 142 3.91 -10.68 -3.10
CA ARG A 142 2.76 -11.10 -2.31
C ARG A 142 1.80 -11.99 -3.10
N ALA A 143 1.53 -11.64 -4.36
CA ALA A 143 0.66 -12.46 -5.23
C ALA A 143 1.27 -13.83 -5.51
N ALA A 144 2.58 -13.90 -5.78
CA ALA A 144 3.29 -15.16 -5.96
C ALA A 144 3.28 -16.02 -4.68
N LEU A 145 3.52 -15.41 -3.52
CA LEU A 145 3.45 -16.08 -2.23
C LEU A 145 2.03 -16.62 -1.96
N ALA A 146 0.98 -15.87 -2.28
CA ALA A 146 -0.40 -16.31 -2.08
C ALA A 146 -0.74 -17.55 -2.91
N VAL A 147 -0.21 -17.64 -4.14
CA VAL A 147 -0.35 -18.84 -4.98
C VAL A 147 0.37 -20.02 -4.35
N ASP A 148 1.64 -19.86 -3.94
CA ASP A 148 2.45 -20.94 -3.34
C ASP A 148 1.81 -21.45 -2.02
N VAL A 149 1.36 -20.54 -1.15
CA VAL A 149 0.67 -20.90 0.09
C VAL A 149 -0.59 -21.71 -0.20
N LEU A 150 -1.42 -21.26 -1.14
CA LEU A 150 -2.66 -21.96 -1.50
C LEU A 150 -2.40 -23.34 -2.08
N ASP A 151 -1.40 -23.50 -2.93
CA ASP A 151 -1.05 -24.79 -3.53
C ASP A 151 -0.53 -25.75 -2.46
N ARG A 152 0.31 -25.30 -1.53
CA ARG A 152 0.73 -26.11 -0.38
C ARG A 152 -0.43 -26.55 0.51
N VAL A 153 -1.41 -25.66 0.74
CA VAL A 153 -2.62 -26.04 1.50
C VAL A 153 -3.47 -27.07 0.75
N ARG A 154 -3.55 -26.98 -0.58
CA ARG A 154 -4.26 -27.97 -1.42
C ARG A 154 -3.61 -29.36 -1.41
N GLU A 155 -2.31 -29.43 -1.26
CA GLU A 155 -1.56 -30.71 -1.20
C GLU A 155 -1.75 -31.43 0.16
N GLN A 156 -2.16 -30.72 1.20
CA GLN A 156 -2.30 -31.26 2.54
C GLN A 156 -3.59 -32.10 2.70
N THR A 157 -3.68 -32.81 3.83
CA THR A 157 -4.90 -33.58 4.17
C THR A 157 -6.09 -32.68 4.51
N PRO A 158 -7.34 -33.14 4.37
CA PRO A 158 -8.50 -32.37 4.81
C PRO A 158 -8.42 -31.95 6.28
N LEU A 159 -7.95 -32.82 7.16
CA LEU A 159 -7.78 -32.53 8.58
C LEU A 159 -6.76 -31.40 8.84
N PHE A 160 -5.68 -31.37 8.05
CA PHE A 160 -4.71 -30.27 8.10
C PHE A 160 -5.37 -28.96 7.68
N PHE A 161 -6.18 -28.98 6.64
CA PHE A 161 -6.90 -27.80 6.16
C PHE A 161 -7.86 -27.24 7.22
N GLU A 162 -8.65 -28.08 7.88
CA GLU A 162 -9.51 -27.69 9.01
C GLU A 162 -8.70 -27.00 10.12
N ARG A 163 -7.52 -27.53 10.44
CA ARG A 163 -6.62 -26.93 11.43
C ARG A 163 -6.13 -25.56 10.98
N VAL A 164 -5.68 -25.40 9.71
CA VAL A 164 -5.25 -24.11 9.15
C VAL A 164 -6.37 -23.08 9.24
N VAL A 165 -7.59 -23.45 8.86
CA VAL A 165 -8.76 -22.57 8.92
C VAL A 165 -8.98 -22.03 10.34
N LEU A 166 -8.88 -22.88 11.35
CA LEU A 166 -9.06 -22.46 12.74
C LEU A 166 -7.89 -21.62 13.24
N GLU A 167 -6.69 -21.92 12.81
CA GLU A 167 -5.50 -21.14 13.14
C GLU A 167 -5.59 -19.73 12.56
N VAL A 168 -6.04 -19.58 11.31
CA VAL A 168 -6.31 -18.28 10.68
C VAL A 168 -7.38 -17.51 11.43
N LEU A 169 -8.53 -18.14 11.75
CA LEU A 169 -9.60 -17.47 12.49
C LEU A 169 -9.15 -17.01 13.88
N ARG A 170 -8.29 -17.77 14.55
CA ARG A 170 -7.68 -17.37 15.84
C ARG A 170 -6.72 -16.20 15.66
N ALA A 171 -5.87 -16.25 14.64
CA ALA A 171 -4.90 -15.18 14.36
C ALA A 171 -5.61 -13.85 14.05
N ILE A 172 -6.79 -13.90 13.43
CA ILE A 172 -7.68 -12.74 13.22
C ILE A 172 -8.27 -12.22 14.54
N GLY A 173 -8.37 -13.08 15.58
CA GLY A 173 -8.87 -12.72 16.91
C GLY A 173 -10.13 -13.43 17.37
N TYR A 174 -10.63 -14.39 16.59
CA TYR A 174 -11.73 -15.25 17.02
C TYR A 174 -11.24 -16.42 17.89
N GLY A 175 -12.12 -16.99 18.73
CA GLY A 175 -11.89 -18.28 19.39
C GLY A 175 -11.49 -18.27 20.85
N GLY A 176 -11.52 -17.13 21.54
CA GLY A 176 -11.28 -17.08 23.00
C GLY A 176 -9.93 -17.66 23.43
N SER A 177 -9.87 -18.45 24.51
CA SER A 177 -8.63 -19.10 24.99
C SER A 177 -8.26 -20.33 24.13
N ARG A 178 -6.98 -20.68 24.11
CA ARG A 178 -6.43 -21.78 23.31
C ARG A 178 -7.05 -23.15 23.63
N GLU A 179 -7.49 -23.34 24.87
CA GLU A 179 -8.06 -24.59 25.37
C GLU A 179 -9.51 -24.81 24.91
N ASP A 180 -10.33 -23.78 24.90
CA ASP A 180 -11.74 -23.85 24.51
C ASP A 180 -11.97 -24.13 23.00
N ALA A 181 -11.05 -23.76 22.16
CA ALA A 181 -11.16 -24.01 20.72
C ALA A 181 -10.72 -25.43 20.32
N ALA A 182 -9.84 -26.07 21.10
CA ALA A 182 -9.35 -27.41 20.84
C ALA A 182 -10.38 -28.51 21.21
N GLU A 183 -11.21 -28.31 22.21
CA GLU A 183 -12.22 -29.28 22.63
C GLU A 183 -13.33 -29.54 21.60
N ARG A 184 -13.59 -28.63 20.69
CA ARG A 184 -14.68 -28.71 19.71
C ARG A 184 -14.32 -29.24 18.34
N LEU A 185 -13.02 -29.40 18.05
CA LEU A 185 -12.49 -29.97 16.80
C LEU A 185 -12.69 -31.49 16.65
N GLY A 186 -13.03 -32.18 17.74
CA GLY A 186 -13.10 -33.63 17.77
C GLY A 186 -14.48 -34.24 17.45
N ARG A 187 -15.49 -33.47 17.11
CA ARG A 187 -16.82 -34.00 16.75
C ARG A 187 -17.15 -33.77 15.28
N SER A 188 -16.51 -34.55 14.44
CA SER A 188 -16.93 -34.81 13.06
C SER A 188 -18.27 -35.60 13.13
N GLY A 189 -19.34 -35.01 12.58
CA GLY A 189 -20.61 -35.75 12.42
C GLY A 189 -21.90 -34.93 12.42
N ASP A 190 -21.89 -33.63 12.67
CA ASP A 190 -23.11 -32.83 12.80
C ASP A 190 -23.45 -32.04 11.51
N GLY A 191 -23.92 -32.77 10.48
CA GLY A 191 -24.66 -32.16 9.37
C GLY A 191 -23.87 -31.19 8.46
N GLY A 192 -22.53 -31.30 8.43
CA GLY A 192 -21.71 -30.48 7.53
C GLY A 192 -21.07 -29.26 8.19
N VAL A 193 -20.92 -29.25 9.51
CA VAL A 193 -20.16 -28.26 10.26
C VAL A 193 -18.85 -28.91 10.73
N ASP A 194 -17.71 -28.33 10.36
CA ASP A 194 -16.39 -28.89 10.68
C ASP A 194 -15.85 -28.30 12.01
N GLY A 195 -16.37 -27.14 12.45
CA GLY A 195 -16.00 -26.55 13.72
C GLY A 195 -16.95 -25.47 14.20
N VAL A 196 -16.82 -25.12 15.47
CA VAL A 196 -17.52 -24.02 16.12
C VAL A 196 -16.51 -23.17 16.85
N ILE A 197 -16.52 -21.86 16.62
CA ILE A 197 -15.62 -20.91 17.25
C ILE A 197 -16.43 -19.86 18.00
N ARG A 198 -15.94 -19.40 19.14
CA ARG A 198 -16.56 -18.31 19.88
C ARG A 198 -16.19 -16.98 19.24
N GLU A 199 -17.14 -16.08 19.04
CA GLU A 199 -16.87 -14.76 18.47
C GLU A 199 -16.15 -13.86 19.47
N ASP A 200 -16.52 -13.97 20.74
CA ASP A 200 -16.00 -13.14 21.83
C ASP A 200 -15.42 -13.98 22.98
N LYS A 201 -14.68 -13.30 23.87
CA LYS A 201 -14.08 -13.94 25.05
C LYS A 201 -15.08 -14.49 26.05
N LEU A 202 -16.32 -14.01 26.05
CA LEU A 202 -17.38 -14.49 26.93
C LEU A 202 -18.12 -15.67 26.32
N GLY A 203 -17.99 -15.91 25.01
CA GLY A 203 -18.63 -16.98 24.28
C GLY A 203 -20.14 -16.80 24.11
N LEU A 204 -20.60 -15.56 24.07
CA LEU A 204 -22.02 -15.23 23.91
C LEU A 204 -22.53 -15.59 22.52
N ASP A 205 -21.70 -15.35 21.49
CA ASP A 205 -22.00 -15.66 20.10
C ASP A 205 -21.10 -16.79 19.58
N LEU A 206 -21.70 -17.70 18.82
CA LEU A 206 -21.02 -18.82 18.18
C LEU A 206 -21.00 -18.62 16.67
N ILE A 207 -19.82 -18.83 16.06
CA ILE A 207 -19.62 -18.87 14.62
C ILE A 207 -19.40 -20.33 14.22
N TYR A 208 -20.26 -20.84 13.35
CA TYR A 208 -20.09 -22.15 12.75
C TYR A 208 -19.17 -22.07 11.55
N VAL A 209 -18.23 -22.99 11.46
CA VAL A 209 -17.19 -23.02 10.44
C VAL A 209 -17.34 -24.29 9.60
N GLN A 210 -17.32 -24.09 8.27
CA GLN A 210 -17.22 -25.18 7.31
C GLN A 210 -15.96 -24.97 6.47
N ALA A 211 -15.10 -25.99 6.42
CA ALA A 211 -13.85 -25.98 5.70
C ALA A 211 -13.88 -27.05 4.59
N LYS A 212 -13.86 -26.63 3.32
CA LYS A 212 -13.92 -27.54 2.17
C LYS A 212 -12.67 -27.44 1.31
N ARG A 213 -11.76 -28.42 1.46
CA ARG A 213 -10.59 -28.57 0.58
C ARG A 213 -11.02 -29.21 -0.75
N TRP A 214 -11.51 -28.37 -1.63
CA TRP A 214 -12.04 -28.80 -2.94
C TRP A 214 -11.26 -28.17 -4.08
N ALA A 215 -11.20 -28.90 -5.23
CA ALA A 215 -10.69 -28.38 -6.50
C ALA A 215 -11.81 -27.74 -7.33
N ASN A 216 -13.05 -28.22 -7.18
CA ASN A 216 -14.21 -27.76 -7.94
C ASN A 216 -14.82 -26.51 -7.31
N THR A 217 -15.46 -25.67 -8.15
CA THR A 217 -16.21 -24.47 -7.71
C THR A 217 -17.32 -24.87 -6.74
N VAL A 218 -17.41 -24.17 -5.63
CA VAL A 218 -18.49 -24.33 -4.63
C VAL A 218 -19.75 -23.65 -5.14
N GLY A 219 -20.83 -24.43 -5.27
CA GLY A 219 -22.08 -23.95 -5.80
C GLY A 219 -23.09 -23.51 -4.74
N ARG A 220 -24.23 -22.95 -5.21
CA ARG A 220 -25.34 -22.59 -4.35
C ARG A 220 -25.87 -23.77 -3.49
N PRO A 221 -25.99 -25.03 -3.99
CA PRO A 221 -26.47 -26.15 -3.16
C PRO A 221 -25.63 -26.38 -1.90
N ASP A 222 -24.30 -26.22 -2.00
CA ASP A 222 -23.41 -26.42 -0.87
C ASP A 222 -23.65 -25.36 0.23
N ILE A 223 -23.86 -24.12 -0.19
CA ILE A 223 -24.17 -23.03 0.75
C ILE A 223 -25.56 -23.19 1.34
N GLN A 224 -26.55 -23.69 0.57
CA GLN A 224 -27.88 -24.01 1.07
C GLN A 224 -27.83 -25.10 2.15
N GLN A 225 -27.03 -26.13 1.94
CA GLN A 225 -26.82 -27.19 2.92
C GLN A 225 -26.20 -26.64 4.20
N PHE A 226 -25.16 -25.81 4.10
CA PHE A 226 -24.51 -25.18 5.24
C PHE A 226 -25.47 -24.27 6.01
N VAL A 227 -26.20 -23.38 5.33
CA VAL A 227 -27.25 -22.53 5.94
C VAL A 227 -28.30 -23.37 6.65
N GLY A 228 -28.69 -24.52 6.07
CA GLY A 228 -29.58 -25.47 6.69
C GLY A 228 -29.05 -26.01 8.04
N ALA A 229 -27.77 -26.33 8.07
CA ALA A 229 -27.11 -26.82 9.29
C ALA A 229 -26.98 -25.74 10.41
N LEU A 230 -26.94 -24.45 10.03
CA LEU A 230 -26.91 -23.33 10.97
C LEU A 230 -28.28 -23.07 11.66
N ARG A 231 -29.39 -23.36 10.96
CA ARG A 231 -30.72 -23.02 11.46
C ARG A 231 -31.00 -23.63 12.82
N GLY A 232 -31.39 -22.78 13.77
CA GLY A 232 -31.66 -23.16 15.16
C GLY A 232 -30.42 -23.43 16.02
N ARG A 233 -29.19 -23.27 15.45
CA ARG A 233 -27.93 -23.54 16.16
C ARG A 233 -27.06 -22.31 16.27
N ALA A 234 -26.95 -21.48 15.19
CA ALA A 234 -26.16 -20.27 15.18
C ALA A 234 -26.75 -19.20 14.26
N SER A 235 -26.45 -17.95 14.59
CA SER A 235 -26.82 -16.77 13.79
C SER A 235 -25.76 -16.40 12.73
N LYS A 236 -24.55 -16.97 12.84
CA LYS A 236 -23.37 -16.64 12.02
C LYS A 236 -22.65 -17.90 11.57
N GLY A 237 -22.15 -17.89 10.34
CA GLY A 237 -21.34 -18.96 9.81
C GLY A 237 -20.23 -18.44 8.86
N VAL A 238 -19.14 -19.19 8.79
CA VAL A 238 -18.06 -18.95 7.83
C VAL A 238 -17.83 -20.21 7.02
N PHE A 239 -17.93 -20.09 5.70
CA PHE A 239 -17.63 -21.17 4.77
C PHE A 239 -16.33 -20.87 4.08
N ILE A 240 -15.32 -21.71 4.27
CA ILE A 240 -13.96 -21.53 3.72
C ILE A 240 -13.63 -22.66 2.76
N THR A 241 -13.08 -22.32 1.61
CA THR A 241 -12.66 -23.32 0.62
C THR A 241 -11.30 -23.00 0.01
N THR A 242 -10.59 -24.02 -0.46
CA THR A 242 -9.38 -23.86 -1.29
C THR A 242 -9.69 -23.54 -2.76
N SER A 243 -10.98 -23.52 -3.14
CA SER A 243 -11.47 -23.25 -4.49
C SER A 243 -12.09 -21.86 -4.57
N VAL A 244 -13.02 -21.67 -5.49
CA VAL A 244 -13.79 -20.45 -5.71
C VAL A 244 -15.28 -20.71 -5.50
N PHE A 245 -16.06 -19.68 -5.23
CA PHE A 245 -17.51 -19.74 -5.18
C PHE A 245 -18.13 -19.31 -6.49
N SER A 246 -19.21 -19.98 -6.91
CA SER A 246 -19.99 -19.53 -8.03
C SER A 246 -20.69 -18.19 -7.72
N ARG A 247 -21.12 -17.49 -8.76
CA ARG A 247 -21.88 -16.25 -8.60
C ARG A 247 -23.18 -16.49 -7.81
N GLU A 248 -23.88 -17.55 -8.12
CA GLU A 248 -25.14 -17.93 -7.47
C GLU A 248 -24.94 -18.28 -5.98
N ALA A 249 -23.78 -18.86 -5.62
CA ALA A 249 -23.42 -19.13 -4.24
C ALA A 249 -23.21 -17.82 -3.46
N ARG A 250 -22.51 -16.84 -4.05
CA ARG A 250 -22.26 -15.52 -3.44
C ARG A 250 -23.56 -14.71 -3.27
N GLU A 251 -24.39 -14.67 -4.31
CA GLU A 251 -25.71 -13.99 -4.29
C GLU A 251 -26.63 -14.62 -3.22
N PHE A 252 -26.63 -15.94 -3.12
CA PHE A 252 -27.44 -16.63 -2.12
C PHE A 252 -26.96 -16.32 -0.69
N ALA A 253 -25.66 -16.36 -0.41
CA ALA A 253 -25.11 -16.07 0.91
C ALA A 253 -25.38 -14.61 1.34
N GLY A 254 -25.34 -13.66 0.43
CA GLY A 254 -25.55 -12.24 0.70
C GLY A 254 -26.95 -11.86 1.18
N GLY A 255 -27.97 -12.68 0.88
CA GLY A 255 -29.38 -12.42 1.22
C GLY A 255 -29.91 -13.24 2.41
N MET A 256 -29.06 -14.01 3.12
CA MET A 256 -29.52 -15.01 4.09
C MET A 256 -29.42 -14.54 5.54
N ASN A 257 -30.36 -15.06 6.34
CA ASN A 257 -30.31 -15.14 7.79
C ASN A 257 -30.43 -16.64 8.18
N PRO A 258 -29.42 -17.27 8.82
CA PRO A 258 -28.20 -16.70 9.45
C PRO A 258 -27.21 -16.09 8.47
N ARG A 259 -26.39 -15.15 8.95
CA ARG A 259 -25.34 -14.47 8.13
C ARG A 259 -24.21 -15.44 7.84
N VAL A 260 -23.89 -15.62 6.56
CA VAL A 260 -22.79 -16.49 6.11
C VAL A 260 -21.74 -15.67 5.37
N ILE A 261 -20.49 -15.78 5.81
CA ILE A 261 -19.32 -15.22 5.14
C ILE A 261 -18.67 -16.32 4.32
N LEU A 262 -18.34 -16.00 3.06
CA LEU A 262 -17.64 -16.89 2.15
C LEU A 262 -16.20 -16.44 1.99
N VAL A 263 -15.26 -17.36 2.25
CA VAL A 263 -13.80 -17.13 2.07
C VAL A 263 -13.29 -18.13 1.04
N ASP A 264 -12.91 -17.63 -0.12
CA ASP A 264 -12.34 -18.47 -1.17
C ASP A 264 -10.82 -18.70 -0.97
N GLY A 265 -10.22 -19.54 -1.82
CA GLY A 265 -8.83 -19.92 -1.67
C GLY A 265 -7.86 -18.74 -1.76
N LYS A 266 -8.14 -17.75 -2.61
CA LYS A 266 -7.32 -16.54 -2.72
C LYS A 266 -7.40 -15.71 -1.43
N GLN A 267 -8.61 -15.45 -0.94
CA GLN A 267 -8.84 -14.71 0.29
C GLN A 267 -8.23 -15.43 1.50
N LEU A 268 -8.31 -16.77 1.55
CA LEU A 268 -7.67 -17.56 2.61
C LEU A 268 -6.14 -17.37 2.60
N ALA A 269 -5.50 -17.47 1.43
CA ALA A 269 -4.06 -17.27 1.33
C ALA A 269 -3.64 -15.85 1.73
N GLU A 270 -4.41 -14.83 1.36
CA GLU A 270 -4.19 -13.46 1.78
C GLU A 270 -4.29 -13.30 3.30
N LEU A 271 -5.31 -13.89 3.93
CA LEU A 271 -5.47 -13.90 5.39
C LEU A 271 -4.32 -14.64 6.10
N MET A 272 -3.86 -15.76 5.55
CA MET A 272 -2.69 -16.49 6.07
C MET A 272 -1.44 -15.61 6.06
N ILE A 273 -1.20 -14.88 4.98
CA ILE A 273 -0.05 -13.96 4.86
C ILE A 273 -0.19 -12.77 5.81
N ASP A 274 -1.38 -12.17 5.93
CA ASP A 274 -1.61 -10.99 6.77
C ASP A 274 -1.48 -11.28 8.27
N HIS A 275 -1.67 -12.54 8.65
CA HIS A 275 -1.65 -12.98 10.05
C HIS A 275 -0.50 -13.97 10.36
N ASP A 276 0.50 -14.04 9.51
CA ASP A 276 1.70 -14.89 9.68
C ASP A 276 1.38 -16.37 9.90
N VAL A 277 0.29 -16.89 9.32
CA VAL A 277 -0.08 -18.30 9.41
C VAL A 277 0.56 -19.08 8.25
N GLY A 278 1.45 -20.00 8.57
CA GLY A 278 2.15 -20.83 7.58
C GLY A 278 3.19 -20.09 6.74
N VAL A 279 3.51 -18.86 7.11
CA VAL A 279 4.55 -18.02 6.49
C VAL A 279 5.49 -17.43 7.55
N THR A 280 6.67 -17.00 7.13
CA THR A 280 7.65 -16.31 7.99
C THR A 280 8.15 -15.07 7.29
N VAL A 281 8.45 -14.01 8.06
CA VAL A 281 9.05 -12.79 7.52
C VAL A 281 10.49 -13.06 7.10
N GLU A 282 10.80 -12.96 5.82
CA GLU A 282 12.14 -13.11 5.28
C GLU A 282 12.95 -11.82 5.44
N THR A 283 12.36 -10.68 5.04
CA THR A 283 13.05 -9.38 5.04
C THR A 283 12.10 -8.25 5.38
N THR A 284 12.59 -7.26 6.14
CA THR A 284 11.86 -6.04 6.46
C THR A 284 12.57 -4.81 5.91
N TYR A 285 11.94 -4.07 5.02
CA TYR A 285 12.45 -2.81 4.49
C TYR A 285 11.88 -1.62 5.26
N ARG A 286 12.75 -0.74 5.77
CA ARG A 286 12.35 0.49 6.47
C ARG A 286 12.64 1.70 5.58
N ILE A 287 11.61 2.29 4.99
CA ILE A 287 11.72 3.53 4.22
C ILE A 287 11.61 4.70 5.20
N ARG A 288 12.60 5.61 5.15
CA ARG A 288 12.64 6.82 5.97
C ARG A 288 12.41 8.05 5.11
N ARG A 289 11.84 9.08 5.69
CA ARG A 289 11.75 10.43 5.13
C ARG A 289 12.38 11.42 6.10
N VAL A 290 12.73 12.59 5.57
CA VAL A 290 13.18 13.70 6.42
C VAL A 290 12.03 14.10 7.34
N ASP A 291 12.31 14.13 8.64
CA ASP A 291 11.40 14.69 9.63
C ASP A 291 11.51 16.23 9.56
N LEU A 292 10.51 16.84 8.97
CA LEU A 292 10.51 18.30 8.77
C LEU A 292 10.28 19.05 10.05
N ASP A 293 9.65 18.45 11.06
CA ASP A 293 9.43 19.07 12.36
C ASP A 293 10.73 19.11 13.17
N TYR A 294 11.55 18.07 13.06
CA TYR A 294 12.91 18.07 13.63
C TYR A 294 13.81 19.18 13.05
N PHE A 295 13.68 19.47 11.75
CA PHE A 295 14.42 20.53 11.06
C PHE A 295 13.62 21.84 10.95
N GLY A 296 12.43 21.93 11.55
CA GLY A 296 11.57 23.09 11.61
C GLY A 296 12.01 24.01 12.71
N VAL A 297 12.51 25.16 12.25
CA VAL A 297 12.60 26.47 12.89
C VAL A 297 12.71 26.46 14.41
N GLU A 298 13.93 26.52 14.90
CA GLU A 298 14.24 27.40 16.03
C GLU A 298 14.07 28.86 15.54
N ASP A 299 13.15 29.58 16.20
CA ASP A 299 13.05 31.04 16.25
C ASP A 299 12.75 31.82 14.95
N ALA A 300 11.46 32.04 14.74
CA ALA A 300 11.07 33.41 14.40
C ALA A 300 11.31 34.28 15.65
N PRO A 301 12.12 35.37 15.58
CA PRO A 301 12.27 36.27 16.72
C PRO A 301 10.89 36.73 17.15
N ALA A 302 10.61 36.59 18.45
CA ALA A 302 9.38 37.07 19.05
C ALA A 302 9.19 38.51 18.59
N SER A 303 8.10 38.79 17.90
CA SER A 303 7.69 40.16 17.59
C SER A 303 7.62 40.91 18.90
N GLU A 304 8.48 41.94 19.03
CA GLU A 304 8.46 42.88 20.16
C GLU A 304 7.00 43.32 20.40
N PRO A 305 6.54 43.28 21.64
CA PRO A 305 5.19 43.83 21.95
C PRO A 305 5.18 45.31 21.60
N ALA A 306 4.23 45.66 20.74
CA ALA A 306 3.97 47.03 20.35
C ALA A 306 3.88 47.91 21.61
N THR A 307 4.82 48.84 21.75
CA THR A 307 4.90 49.86 22.81
C THR A 307 3.60 50.64 22.76
N ARG A 308 2.72 50.46 23.76
CA ARG A 308 1.57 51.31 23.98
C ARG A 308 2.05 52.74 24.19
N GLN A 309 1.75 53.62 23.27
CA GLN A 309 1.85 55.06 23.49
C GLN A 309 0.86 55.46 24.62
N PRO A 310 1.30 56.28 25.59
CA PRO A 310 0.40 56.81 26.59
C PRO A 310 -0.58 57.81 25.92
N ASN A 311 -1.84 57.60 26.14
CA ASN A 311 -2.88 58.59 25.80
C ASN A 311 -2.78 59.73 26.77
N ASP A 312 -2.19 60.84 26.35
CA ASP A 312 -2.42 62.16 26.95
C ASP A 312 -3.79 62.67 26.51
N ASN A 313 -4.75 62.54 27.39
CA ASN A 313 -5.96 63.37 27.32
C ASN A 313 -6.55 63.50 28.73
N ASP A 314 -5.98 64.47 29.48
CA ASP A 314 -6.63 65.11 30.59
C ASP A 314 -6.58 66.62 30.34
N SER A 315 -7.76 67.16 29.99
CA SER A 315 -8.21 68.55 30.26
C SER A 315 -9.69 68.65 29.99
#